data_210c34e44fcb316e45c5209ff9c7acbd
#
_entry.id   210c34e44fcb316e45c5209ff9c7acbd
#
_cell.length_a   1.000
_cell.length_b   1.000
_cell.length_c   1.000
_cell.angle_alpha   90.00
_cell.angle_beta   90.00
_cell.angle_gamma   90.00
#
_symmetry.space_group_name_H-M   'P 1'
#
loop_
_entity.id
_entity.type
_entity.pdbx_description
1 polymer ?
#
loop_
_entity_poly.entity_id
_entity_poly.type
_entity_poly.pdbx_seq_one_letter_code
_entity_poly.pdbx_strand_id
1 'polypeptide(L)'
;MHPEDERKRLRQTFDRAAGLYDRARPGYPEALFDDLIALTGLAAGDHLLEVGCATGKATLPLARRGFRITCVELGAELAAAARQNLAGWQVEVVQGQFEEWQPREPYGLVYAATAWHWIDPSLRFPRAWQALRPSGHLAIWGAGHVFPEDGDPFFGEIQDIYDEIGEGLPPGSGRPRPGELADDRAEIEASGLFEVIAIRHYDWERVYHAEEYIELLNTFSGHLAMAEWKRKRLYGEIRRRLALRPDHSVRRHWGAVLQVARRREHSIASAPTGPPGGPLSGTAGPG
;
A
#
# COMPACT_ATOMS: atom_id res chain seq x y z
N MET A 1 11.93 12.62 -17.99
CA MET A 1 10.98 11.48 -18.01
C MET A 1 9.79 11.91 -17.19
N HIS A 2 8.56 11.72 -17.68
CA HIS A 2 7.37 12.14 -16.96
C HIS A 2 7.19 11.25 -15.71
N PRO A 3 6.78 11.79 -14.54
CA PRO A 3 6.59 10.98 -13.32
C PRO A 3 5.68 9.75 -13.48
N GLU A 4 4.72 9.82 -14.41
CA GLU A 4 3.86 8.70 -14.79
C GLU A 4 4.60 7.56 -15.49
N ASP A 5 5.54 7.89 -16.39
CA ASP A 5 6.31 6.87 -17.13
C ASP A 5 7.25 6.12 -16.21
N GLU A 6 7.80 6.81 -15.21
CA GLU A 6 8.65 6.22 -14.19
C GLU A 6 7.86 5.28 -13.28
N ARG A 7 6.67 5.68 -12.82
CA ARG A 7 5.77 4.81 -12.05
C ARG A 7 5.40 3.55 -12.84
N LYS A 8 5.01 3.69 -14.11
CA LYS A 8 4.67 2.54 -14.98
C LYS A 8 5.86 1.58 -15.14
N ARG A 9 7.06 2.11 -15.34
CA ARG A 9 8.28 1.30 -15.48
C ARG A 9 8.62 0.53 -14.20
N LEU A 10 8.52 1.19 -13.04
CA LEU A 10 8.79 0.57 -11.74
C LEU A 10 7.76 -0.51 -11.41
N ARG A 11 6.47 -0.29 -11.68
CA ARG A 11 5.42 -1.32 -11.55
C ARG A 11 5.76 -2.60 -12.33
N GLN A 12 6.22 -2.49 -13.57
CA GLN A 12 6.62 -3.65 -14.39
C GLN A 12 7.86 -4.39 -13.87
N THR A 13 8.72 -3.71 -13.14
CA THR A 13 9.93 -4.31 -12.56
C THR A 13 9.58 -5.26 -11.40
N PHE A 14 8.56 -4.95 -10.61
CA PHE A 14 8.10 -5.80 -9.52
C PHE A 14 7.50 -7.12 -10.01
N ASP A 15 6.83 -7.11 -11.15
CA ASP A 15 6.19 -8.29 -11.71
C ASP A 15 7.19 -9.42 -11.98
N ARG A 16 8.36 -9.08 -12.53
CA ARG A 16 9.43 -10.06 -12.84
C ARG A 16 10.06 -10.70 -11.60
N ALA A 17 9.85 -10.13 -10.43
CA ALA A 17 10.43 -10.60 -9.16
C ALA A 17 9.40 -11.25 -8.23
N ALA A 18 8.23 -11.66 -8.73
CA ALA A 18 7.12 -12.16 -7.91
C ALA A 18 7.52 -13.25 -6.90
N GLY A 19 8.26 -14.27 -7.34
CA GLY A 19 8.73 -15.33 -6.44
C GLY A 19 9.72 -14.87 -5.39
N LEU A 20 10.58 -13.89 -5.70
CA LEU A 20 11.49 -13.28 -4.74
C LEU A 20 10.72 -12.39 -3.75
N TYR A 21 9.77 -11.62 -4.25
CA TYR A 21 8.90 -10.77 -3.42
C TYR A 21 8.19 -11.59 -2.34
N ASP A 22 7.63 -12.72 -2.73
CA ASP A 22 6.90 -13.60 -1.82
C ASP A 22 7.77 -14.15 -0.68
N ARG A 23 9.00 -14.59 -0.99
CA ARG A 23 9.90 -15.13 0.02
C ARG A 23 10.52 -14.06 0.92
N ALA A 24 10.96 -12.96 0.33
CA ALA A 24 11.81 -11.99 1.02
C ALA A 24 11.02 -10.95 1.84
N ARG A 25 9.85 -10.49 1.35
CA ARG A 25 9.06 -9.50 2.08
C ARG A 25 8.38 -10.12 3.30
N PRO A 26 8.47 -9.49 4.49
CA PRO A 26 7.72 -9.95 5.66
C PRO A 26 6.21 -9.75 5.43
N GLY A 27 5.41 -10.50 6.18
CA GLY A 27 4.00 -10.18 6.39
C GLY A 27 3.83 -9.01 7.36
N TYR A 28 2.58 -8.76 7.73
CA TYR A 28 2.22 -7.73 8.72
C TYR A 28 1.82 -8.42 10.04
N PRO A 29 1.94 -7.71 11.18
CA PRO A 29 1.49 -8.23 12.47
C PRO A 29 -0.01 -8.56 12.47
N GLU A 30 -0.39 -9.66 13.13
CA GLU A 30 -1.80 -10.06 13.25
C GLU A 30 -2.67 -8.98 13.90
N ALA A 31 -2.11 -8.25 14.90
CA ALA A 31 -2.77 -7.13 15.56
C ALA A 31 -3.24 -6.03 14.58
N LEU A 32 -2.52 -5.81 13.47
CA LEU A 32 -2.95 -4.86 12.44
C LEU A 32 -4.31 -5.26 11.84
N PHE A 33 -4.47 -6.55 11.53
CA PHE A 33 -5.72 -7.05 10.95
C PHE A 33 -6.86 -7.10 11.98
N ASP A 34 -6.56 -7.42 13.23
CA ASP A 34 -7.55 -7.43 14.32
C ASP A 34 -8.07 -6.02 14.59
N ASP A 35 -7.19 -5.02 14.65
CA ASP A 35 -7.57 -3.61 14.78
C ASP A 35 -8.34 -3.11 13.55
N LEU A 36 -7.93 -3.48 12.34
CA LEU A 36 -8.66 -3.13 11.12
C LEU A 36 -10.12 -3.60 11.20
N ILE A 37 -10.34 -4.84 11.60
CA ILE A 37 -11.68 -5.42 11.73
C ILE A 37 -12.48 -4.70 12.83
N ALA A 38 -11.88 -4.49 13.99
CA ALA A 38 -12.51 -3.81 15.12
C ALA A 38 -12.92 -2.37 14.79
N LEU A 39 -12.04 -1.63 14.09
CA LEU A 39 -12.29 -0.23 13.70
C LEU A 39 -13.35 -0.08 12.62
N THR A 40 -13.48 -1.07 11.73
CA THR A 40 -14.42 -1.01 10.61
C THR A 40 -15.77 -1.70 10.90
N GLY A 41 -15.83 -2.50 11.97
CA GLY A 41 -17.03 -3.27 12.33
C GLY A 41 -17.40 -4.34 11.31
N LEU A 42 -16.44 -4.78 10.48
CA LEU A 42 -16.66 -5.84 9.49
C LEU A 42 -16.86 -7.19 10.14
N ALA A 43 -17.70 -8.01 9.51
CA ALA A 43 -17.97 -9.38 9.93
C ALA A 43 -17.56 -10.40 8.86
N ALA A 44 -17.35 -11.64 9.27
CA ALA A 44 -17.08 -12.74 8.35
C ALA A 44 -18.17 -12.81 7.28
N GLY A 45 -17.76 -12.99 6.02
CA GLY A 45 -18.64 -12.96 4.85
C GLY A 45 -18.78 -11.57 4.19
N ASP A 46 -18.38 -10.48 4.86
CA ASP A 46 -18.30 -9.17 4.18
C ASP A 46 -17.36 -9.23 2.99
N HIS A 47 -17.68 -8.45 1.95
CA HIS A 47 -16.89 -8.39 0.73
C HIS A 47 -15.90 -7.22 0.77
N LEU A 48 -14.63 -7.53 0.60
CA LEU A 48 -13.51 -6.60 0.65
C LEU A 48 -12.86 -6.48 -0.74
N LEU A 49 -12.31 -5.31 -1.04
CA LEU A 49 -11.52 -5.05 -2.25
C LEU A 49 -10.09 -4.72 -1.86
N GLU A 50 -9.13 -5.51 -2.32
CA GLU A 50 -7.71 -5.20 -2.21
C GLU A 50 -7.16 -4.63 -3.50
N VAL A 51 -6.44 -3.51 -3.40
CA VAL A 51 -5.78 -2.86 -4.53
C VAL A 51 -4.28 -3.11 -4.45
N GLY A 52 -3.74 -3.83 -5.45
CA GLY A 52 -2.33 -4.19 -5.52
C GLY A 52 -1.96 -5.27 -4.51
N CYS A 53 -2.59 -6.43 -4.59
CA CYS A 53 -2.39 -7.52 -3.62
C CYS A 53 -1.01 -8.20 -3.72
N ALA A 54 -0.25 -7.92 -4.78
CA ALA A 54 1.01 -8.60 -5.09
C ALA A 54 0.85 -10.13 -5.03
N THR A 55 1.51 -10.81 -4.10
CA THR A 55 1.42 -12.27 -3.92
C THR A 55 0.38 -12.71 -2.88
N GLY A 56 -0.41 -11.78 -2.33
CA GLY A 56 -1.50 -12.07 -1.39
C GLY A 56 -1.11 -12.04 0.10
N LYS A 57 0.01 -11.40 0.46
CA LYS A 57 0.48 -11.36 1.87
C LYS A 57 -0.47 -10.65 2.82
N ALA A 58 -1.15 -9.61 2.38
CA ALA A 58 -2.15 -8.92 3.19
C ALA A 58 -3.56 -9.52 2.99
N THR A 59 -3.80 -10.19 1.86
CA THR A 59 -5.05 -10.88 1.55
C THR A 59 -5.27 -12.09 2.47
N LEU A 60 -4.25 -12.96 2.59
CA LEU A 60 -4.37 -14.25 3.27
C LEU A 60 -4.83 -14.13 4.73
N PRO A 61 -4.31 -13.21 5.57
CA PRO A 61 -4.79 -13.05 6.94
C PRO A 61 -6.29 -12.70 7.02
N LEU A 62 -6.81 -11.88 6.09
CA LEU A 62 -8.22 -11.53 6.03
C LEU A 62 -9.07 -12.68 5.47
N ALA A 63 -8.58 -13.39 4.45
CA ALA A 63 -9.25 -14.57 3.93
C ALA A 63 -9.42 -15.67 5.00
N ARG A 64 -8.39 -15.89 5.83
CA ARG A 64 -8.43 -16.82 6.98
C ARG A 64 -9.48 -16.44 8.04
N ARG A 65 -9.82 -15.14 8.14
CA ARG A 65 -10.86 -14.63 9.04
C ARG A 65 -12.27 -14.70 8.43
N GLY A 66 -12.40 -15.33 7.25
CA GLY A 66 -13.67 -15.63 6.61
C GLY A 66 -14.22 -14.50 5.73
N PHE A 67 -13.41 -13.54 5.36
CA PHE A 67 -13.82 -12.50 4.41
C PHE A 67 -13.81 -13.00 2.96
N ARG A 68 -14.75 -12.51 2.17
CA ARG A 68 -14.74 -12.65 0.72
C ARG A 68 -13.94 -11.47 0.13
N ILE A 69 -12.96 -11.75 -0.72
CA ILE A 69 -12.03 -10.70 -1.18
C ILE A 69 -11.92 -10.71 -2.69
N THR A 70 -12.07 -9.54 -3.31
CA THR A 70 -11.63 -9.30 -4.69
C THR A 70 -10.30 -8.55 -4.64
N CYS A 71 -9.29 -9.06 -5.33
CA CYS A 71 -8.00 -8.42 -5.51
C CYS A 71 -7.88 -7.87 -6.93
N VAL A 72 -7.46 -6.62 -7.09
CA VAL A 72 -7.09 -6.04 -8.39
C VAL A 72 -5.58 -5.85 -8.42
N GLU A 73 -4.89 -6.64 -9.25
CA GLU A 73 -3.42 -6.64 -9.35
C GLU A 73 -2.98 -6.38 -10.79
N LEU A 74 -2.10 -5.40 -10.98
CA LEU A 74 -1.61 -4.99 -12.29
C LEU A 74 -0.66 -6.02 -12.91
N GLY A 75 0.27 -6.55 -12.10
CA GLY A 75 1.31 -7.49 -12.53
C GLY A 75 0.74 -8.86 -12.85
N ALA A 76 0.99 -9.37 -14.05
CA ALA A 76 0.48 -10.68 -14.47
C ALA A 76 1.10 -11.83 -13.65
N GLU A 77 2.43 -11.78 -13.42
CA GLU A 77 3.15 -12.77 -12.62
C GLU A 77 2.77 -12.71 -11.14
N LEU A 78 2.62 -11.49 -10.59
CA LEU A 78 2.14 -11.28 -9.23
C LEU A 78 0.72 -11.80 -9.05
N ALA A 79 -0.19 -11.50 -10.00
CA ALA A 79 -1.56 -12.00 -9.97
C ALA A 79 -1.63 -13.53 -10.08
N ALA A 80 -0.76 -14.14 -10.89
CA ALA A 80 -0.65 -15.59 -11.00
C ALA A 80 -0.17 -16.22 -9.67
N ALA A 81 0.86 -15.65 -9.04
CA ALA A 81 1.35 -16.07 -7.74
C ALA A 81 0.28 -15.92 -6.65
N ALA A 82 -0.46 -14.78 -6.65
CA ALA A 82 -1.56 -14.57 -5.70
C ALA A 82 -2.65 -15.64 -5.85
N ARG A 83 -3.06 -15.99 -7.08
CA ARG A 83 -4.03 -17.06 -7.32
C ARG A 83 -3.58 -18.41 -6.77
N GLN A 84 -2.28 -18.72 -6.87
CA GLN A 84 -1.71 -19.94 -6.31
C GLN A 84 -1.71 -19.91 -4.78
N ASN A 85 -1.22 -18.83 -4.17
CA ASN A 85 -1.09 -18.69 -2.72
C ASN A 85 -2.45 -18.61 -2.00
N LEU A 86 -3.47 -18.11 -2.70
CA LEU A 86 -4.81 -17.91 -2.17
C LEU A 86 -5.80 -19.00 -2.61
N ALA A 87 -5.32 -20.06 -3.26
CA ALA A 87 -6.15 -21.17 -3.69
C ALA A 87 -6.87 -21.82 -2.48
N GLY A 88 -8.18 -22.07 -2.65
CA GLY A 88 -9.01 -22.63 -1.57
C GLY A 88 -9.65 -21.61 -0.62
N TRP A 89 -9.30 -20.32 -0.73
CA TRP A 89 -9.97 -19.23 -0.01
C TRP A 89 -11.02 -18.54 -0.88
N GLN A 90 -11.93 -17.80 -0.25
CA GLN A 90 -12.96 -17.01 -0.97
C GLN A 90 -12.32 -15.73 -1.54
N VAL A 91 -11.36 -15.90 -2.46
CA VAL A 91 -10.60 -14.80 -3.06
C VAL A 91 -10.66 -14.90 -4.58
N GLU A 92 -11.06 -13.79 -5.23
CA GLU A 92 -10.97 -13.60 -6.68
C GLU A 92 -9.79 -12.66 -6.97
N VAL A 93 -8.85 -13.06 -7.84
CA VAL A 93 -7.75 -12.20 -8.27
C VAL A 93 -7.97 -11.80 -9.73
N VAL A 94 -8.26 -10.52 -9.94
CA VAL A 94 -8.44 -9.89 -11.24
C VAL A 94 -7.13 -9.20 -11.64
N GLN A 95 -6.57 -9.60 -12.77
CA GLN A 95 -5.43 -8.88 -13.35
C GLN A 95 -5.93 -7.64 -14.09
N GLY A 96 -5.45 -6.47 -13.70
CA GLY A 96 -5.84 -5.20 -14.32
C GLY A 96 -5.39 -3.97 -13.53
N GLN A 97 -5.65 -2.80 -14.11
CA GLN A 97 -5.39 -1.50 -13.48
C GLN A 97 -6.61 -1.09 -12.64
N PHE A 98 -6.38 -0.73 -11.37
CA PHE A 98 -7.46 -0.27 -10.49
C PHE A 98 -8.14 0.98 -11.03
N GLU A 99 -7.39 1.85 -11.66
CA GLU A 99 -7.87 3.09 -12.27
C GLU A 99 -8.93 2.86 -13.37
N GLU A 100 -8.87 1.73 -14.08
CA GLU A 100 -9.78 1.36 -15.18
C GLU A 100 -10.81 0.31 -14.76
N TRP A 101 -10.53 -0.43 -13.69
CA TRP A 101 -11.38 -1.51 -13.21
C TRP A 101 -12.73 -0.99 -12.68
N GLN A 102 -13.79 -1.76 -12.91
CA GLN A 102 -15.14 -1.42 -12.45
C GLN A 102 -15.66 -2.47 -11.46
N PRO A 103 -16.13 -2.04 -10.27
CA PRO A 103 -16.73 -2.95 -9.30
C PRO A 103 -18.03 -3.54 -9.83
N ARG A 104 -18.25 -4.86 -9.59
CA ARG A 104 -19.50 -5.54 -9.92
C ARG A 104 -20.55 -5.35 -8.83
N GLU A 105 -20.12 -5.13 -7.60
CA GLU A 105 -20.93 -4.90 -6.41
C GLU A 105 -20.19 -3.97 -5.44
N PRO A 106 -20.89 -3.29 -4.52
CA PRO A 106 -20.24 -2.45 -3.53
C PRO A 106 -19.51 -3.26 -2.46
N TYR A 107 -18.37 -2.75 -1.99
CA TYR A 107 -17.51 -3.36 -0.96
C TYR A 107 -17.68 -2.72 0.41
N GLY A 108 -17.53 -3.51 1.48
CA GLY A 108 -17.49 -3.01 2.86
C GLY A 108 -16.19 -2.29 3.19
N LEU A 109 -15.11 -2.74 2.57
CA LEU A 109 -13.76 -2.18 2.71
C LEU A 109 -13.06 -2.15 1.36
N VAL A 110 -12.40 -1.05 1.05
CA VAL A 110 -11.32 -0.98 0.05
C VAL A 110 -10.02 -0.82 0.83
N TYR A 111 -9.03 -1.64 0.53
CA TYR A 111 -7.73 -1.52 1.20
C TYR A 111 -6.55 -1.69 0.25
N ALA A 112 -5.40 -1.11 0.65
CA ALA A 112 -4.14 -1.23 -0.06
C ALA A 112 -2.98 -1.36 0.94
N ALA A 113 -2.20 -2.43 0.79
CA ALA A 113 -1.04 -2.74 1.60
C ALA A 113 0.25 -2.44 0.83
N THR A 114 0.93 -1.34 1.15
CA THR A 114 2.15 -0.88 0.45
C THR A 114 1.97 -0.69 -1.07
N ALA A 115 0.74 -0.42 -1.51
CA ALA A 115 0.40 -0.29 -2.93
C ALA A 115 -0.21 1.07 -3.30
N TRP A 116 -0.79 1.79 -2.34
CA TRP A 116 -1.58 2.99 -2.58
C TRP A 116 -0.85 4.11 -3.33
N HIS A 117 0.44 4.30 -3.04
CA HIS A 117 1.27 5.32 -3.67
C HIS A 117 1.59 5.05 -5.15
N TRP A 118 1.32 3.85 -5.64
CA TRP A 118 1.48 3.50 -7.05
C TRP A 118 0.29 3.89 -7.92
N ILE A 119 -0.89 4.12 -7.33
CA ILE A 119 -2.12 4.47 -8.04
C ILE A 119 -2.11 5.96 -8.38
N ASP A 120 -2.73 6.33 -9.50
CA ASP A 120 -2.84 7.73 -9.90
C ASP A 120 -3.50 8.57 -8.78
N PRO A 121 -2.80 9.60 -8.24
CA PRO A 121 -3.32 10.41 -7.14
C PRO A 121 -4.67 11.08 -7.44
N SER A 122 -4.94 11.41 -8.71
CA SER A 122 -6.19 12.04 -9.12
C SER A 122 -7.37 11.06 -9.16
N LEU A 123 -7.10 9.76 -9.28
CA LEU A 123 -8.11 8.72 -9.46
C LEU A 123 -8.32 7.86 -8.23
N ARG A 124 -7.29 7.65 -7.39
CA ARG A 124 -7.32 6.65 -6.32
C ARG A 124 -8.43 6.83 -5.30
N PHE A 125 -8.65 8.06 -4.80
CA PHE A 125 -9.71 8.33 -3.83
C PHE A 125 -11.12 8.28 -4.46
N PRO A 126 -11.40 8.93 -5.62
CA PRO A 126 -12.67 8.79 -6.31
C PRO A 126 -13.04 7.35 -6.63
N ARG A 127 -12.09 6.54 -7.11
CA ARG A 127 -12.32 5.12 -7.43
C ARG A 127 -12.63 4.28 -6.20
N ALA A 128 -11.87 4.47 -5.11
CA ALA A 128 -12.15 3.79 -3.85
C ALA A 128 -13.53 4.17 -3.29
N TRP A 129 -13.89 5.45 -3.35
CA TRP A 129 -15.20 5.93 -2.89
C TRP A 129 -16.34 5.32 -3.70
N GLN A 130 -16.21 5.23 -5.03
CA GLN A 130 -17.20 4.60 -5.92
C GLN A 130 -17.37 3.11 -5.66
N ALA A 131 -16.29 2.40 -5.31
CA ALA A 131 -16.32 0.97 -5.04
C ALA A 131 -16.95 0.63 -3.69
N LEU A 132 -16.99 1.56 -2.74
CA LEU A 132 -17.50 1.32 -1.38
C LEU A 132 -19.01 1.44 -1.28
N ARG A 133 -19.63 0.56 -0.48
CA ARG A 133 -21.02 0.75 -0.03
C ARG A 133 -21.15 2.01 0.85
N PRO A 134 -22.34 2.57 1.05
CA PRO A 134 -22.59 3.56 2.10
C PRO A 134 -22.02 3.07 3.43
N SER A 135 -21.43 3.95 4.21
CA SER A 135 -20.72 3.62 5.48
C SER A 135 -19.55 2.64 5.34
N GLY A 136 -19.08 2.34 4.13
CA GLY A 136 -17.87 1.55 3.90
C GLY A 136 -16.59 2.31 4.28
N HIS A 137 -15.48 1.58 4.35
CA HIS A 137 -14.20 2.13 4.82
C HIS A 137 -13.10 1.99 3.76
N LEU A 138 -12.19 2.93 3.79
CA LEU A 138 -10.89 2.85 3.12
C LEU A 138 -9.83 2.57 4.19
N ALA A 139 -8.97 1.56 3.96
CA ALA A 139 -7.82 1.31 4.80
C ALA A 139 -6.53 1.30 3.97
N ILE A 140 -5.55 2.07 4.41
CA ILE A 140 -4.26 2.17 3.74
C ILE A 140 -3.19 1.88 4.78
N TRP A 141 -2.21 1.04 4.43
CA TRP A 141 -1.01 0.89 5.24
C TRP A 141 0.23 0.63 4.39
N GLY A 142 1.34 1.09 4.90
CA GLY A 142 2.66 0.82 4.36
C GLY A 142 3.57 0.27 5.45
N ALA A 143 4.62 -0.45 5.06
CA ALA A 143 5.67 -0.87 5.96
C ALA A 143 7.00 -0.26 5.56
N GLY A 144 7.74 0.21 6.55
CA GLY A 144 9.04 0.84 6.40
C GLY A 144 10.08 0.34 7.39
N HIS A 145 11.32 0.76 7.22
CA HIS A 145 12.37 0.56 8.20
C HIS A 145 12.24 1.60 9.31
N VAL A 146 12.27 1.15 10.57
CA VAL A 146 12.35 2.02 11.74
C VAL A 146 13.64 1.74 12.51
N PHE A 147 14.14 2.74 13.23
CA PHE A 147 15.46 2.72 13.87
C PHE A 147 15.31 2.99 15.37
N PRO A 148 15.06 1.97 16.21
CA PRO A 148 15.06 2.14 17.66
C PRO A 148 16.47 2.47 18.18
N GLU A 149 16.54 2.97 19.41
CA GLU A 149 17.85 3.36 20.02
C GLU A 149 18.79 2.16 20.18
N ASP A 150 18.24 1.00 20.51
CA ASP A 150 18.94 -0.28 20.63
C ASP A 150 18.97 -1.06 19.29
N GLY A 151 18.72 -0.37 18.19
CA GLY A 151 18.72 -0.94 16.84
C GLY A 151 20.06 -1.49 16.43
N ASP A 152 20.06 -2.37 15.45
CA ASP A 152 21.27 -3.01 14.95
C ASP A 152 22.24 -1.97 14.36
N PRO A 153 23.50 -1.87 14.88
CA PRO A 153 24.48 -0.89 14.44
C PRO A 153 24.86 -1.04 12.96
N PHE A 154 24.67 -2.22 12.39
CA PHE A 154 24.93 -2.51 10.97
C PHE A 154 24.34 -1.45 10.03
N PHE A 155 23.13 -0.95 10.32
CA PHE A 155 22.47 0.05 9.47
C PHE A 155 23.12 1.44 9.52
N GLY A 156 23.87 1.72 10.56
CA GLY A 156 24.74 2.89 10.64
C GLY A 156 26.06 2.67 9.89
N GLU A 157 26.66 1.52 10.12
CA GLU A 157 27.96 1.16 9.56
C GLU A 157 27.94 1.04 8.03
N ILE A 158 26.89 0.47 7.44
CA ILE A 158 26.81 0.24 6.00
C ILE A 158 26.61 1.54 5.18
N GLN A 159 26.29 2.68 5.85
CA GLN A 159 26.07 3.95 5.15
C GLN A 159 27.34 4.44 4.43
N ASP A 160 28.52 4.14 4.94
CA ASP A 160 29.79 4.48 4.27
C ASP A 160 29.86 3.91 2.84
N ILE A 161 29.30 2.72 2.63
CA ILE A 161 29.25 2.09 1.30
C ILE A 161 28.16 2.72 0.44
N TYR A 162 27.00 3.04 1.01
CA TYR A 162 25.97 3.77 0.26
C TYR A 162 26.50 5.13 -0.22
N ASP A 163 27.25 5.84 0.63
CA ASP A 163 27.88 7.12 0.29
C ASP A 163 28.96 6.93 -0.81
N GLU A 164 29.84 5.91 -0.65
CA GLU A 164 30.90 5.56 -1.63
C GLU A 164 30.31 5.33 -3.03
N ILE A 165 29.20 4.62 -3.14
CA ILE A 165 28.56 4.31 -4.43
C ILE A 165 27.61 5.42 -4.92
N GLY A 166 27.47 6.52 -4.18
CA GLY A 166 26.58 7.63 -4.52
C GLY A 166 25.09 7.30 -4.42
N GLU A 167 24.72 6.45 -3.46
CA GLU A 167 23.33 6.06 -3.12
C GLU A 167 23.03 6.38 -1.64
N GLY A 168 23.85 7.21 -1.01
CA GLY A 168 23.65 7.69 0.36
C GLY A 168 22.35 8.46 0.51
N LEU A 169 21.83 8.48 1.73
CA LEU A 169 20.63 9.25 2.05
C LEU A 169 20.93 10.76 1.90
N PRO A 170 20.01 11.56 1.36
CA PRO A 170 20.16 13.01 1.34
C PRO A 170 20.42 13.56 2.75
N PRO A 171 21.20 14.63 2.90
CA PRO A 171 21.43 15.27 4.18
C PRO A 171 20.09 15.64 4.85
N GLY A 172 19.93 15.29 6.13
CA GLY A 172 18.70 15.54 6.88
C GLY A 172 17.57 14.51 6.64
N SER A 173 17.81 13.47 5.86
CA SER A 173 16.88 12.34 5.78
C SER A 173 16.77 11.68 7.15
N GLY A 174 15.56 11.78 7.74
CA GLY A 174 15.27 11.19 9.04
C GLY A 174 15.38 9.66 9.01
N ARG A 175 15.85 9.10 10.10
CA ARG A 175 15.69 7.68 10.40
C ARG A 175 14.52 7.56 11.37
N PRO A 176 13.31 7.25 10.88
CA PRO A 176 12.13 7.24 11.74
C PRO A 176 12.31 6.21 12.86
N ARG A 177 11.95 6.58 14.07
CA ARG A 177 11.88 5.66 15.21
C ARG A 177 10.61 4.83 15.14
N PRO A 178 10.49 3.76 15.93
CA PRO A 178 9.21 3.09 16.17
C PRO A 178 8.11 4.10 16.51
N GLY A 179 6.96 3.97 15.85
CA GLY A 179 5.83 4.89 15.99
C GLY A 179 5.93 6.23 15.24
N GLU A 180 7.03 6.51 14.52
CA GLU A 180 7.25 7.80 13.83
C GLU A 180 7.08 7.76 12.31
N LEU A 181 6.69 6.62 11.74
CA LEU A 181 6.40 6.57 10.30
C LEU A 181 5.27 7.55 9.96
N ALA A 182 5.48 8.32 8.91
CA ALA A 182 4.51 9.30 8.45
C ALA A 182 3.20 8.63 8.00
N ASP A 183 2.10 9.32 8.22
CA ASP A 183 0.77 8.94 7.73
C ASP A 183 0.32 9.83 6.56
N ASP A 184 -0.73 9.40 5.87
CA ASP A 184 -1.32 10.10 4.73
C ASP A 184 -2.63 10.83 5.12
N ARG A 185 -2.88 11.11 6.42
CA ARG A 185 -4.10 11.76 6.92
C ARG A 185 -4.47 12.99 6.12
N ALA A 186 -3.51 13.89 5.94
CA ALA A 186 -3.73 15.15 5.25
C ALA A 186 -4.23 14.94 3.80
N GLU A 187 -3.67 13.97 3.10
CA GLU A 187 -4.08 13.64 1.74
C GLU A 187 -5.45 12.97 1.68
N ILE A 188 -5.73 12.03 2.58
CA ILE A 188 -7.02 11.36 2.68
C ILE A 188 -8.12 12.40 2.91
N GLU A 189 -7.93 13.31 3.87
CA GLU A 189 -8.91 14.33 4.23
C GLU A 189 -9.05 15.41 3.14
N ALA A 190 -7.95 15.79 2.48
CA ALA A 190 -7.95 16.73 1.37
C ALA A 190 -8.75 16.23 0.15
N SER A 191 -8.94 14.92 0.01
CA SER A 191 -9.81 14.34 -1.02
C SER A 191 -11.28 14.78 -0.86
N GLY A 192 -11.70 15.19 0.33
CA GLY A 192 -13.08 15.52 0.68
C GLY A 192 -14.03 14.31 0.74
N LEU A 193 -13.57 13.13 0.32
CA LEU A 193 -14.38 11.91 0.16
C LEU A 193 -14.39 11.01 1.39
N PHE A 194 -13.40 11.17 2.27
CA PHE A 194 -13.16 10.32 3.43
C PHE A 194 -12.94 11.13 4.70
N GLU A 195 -13.22 10.51 5.84
CA GLU A 195 -12.94 11.00 7.19
C GLU A 195 -12.02 9.99 7.87
N VAL A 196 -10.81 10.39 8.24
CA VAL A 196 -9.89 9.50 8.96
C VAL A 196 -10.39 9.26 10.38
N ILE A 197 -10.73 8.02 10.70
CA ILE A 197 -11.27 7.61 12.00
C ILE A 197 -10.21 7.03 12.93
N ALA A 198 -9.12 6.49 12.39
CA ALA A 198 -8.03 5.95 13.20
C ALA A 198 -6.70 5.94 12.43
N ILE A 199 -5.61 6.11 13.18
CA ILE A 199 -4.24 5.83 12.76
C ILE A 199 -3.61 4.97 13.86
N ARG A 200 -2.94 3.88 13.47
CA ARG A 200 -2.29 2.94 14.38
C ARG A 200 -0.90 2.58 13.86
N HIS A 201 0.07 2.54 14.75
CA HIS A 201 1.44 2.14 14.45
C HIS A 201 1.69 0.74 15.00
N TYR A 202 2.42 -0.07 14.22
CA TYR A 202 2.83 -1.42 14.58
C TYR A 202 4.30 -1.57 14.29
N ASP A 203 5.06 -2.04 15.26
CA ASP A 203 6.48 -2.24 15.14
C ASP A 203 6.82 -3.70 15.43
N TRP A 204 7.72 -4.29 14.60
CA TRP A 204 8.21 -5.64 14.78
C TRP A 204 9.62 -5.77 14.24
N GLU A 205 10.27 -6.86 14.54
CA GLU A 205 11.61 -7.13 14.05
C GLU A 205 11.69 -8.44 13.29
N ARG A 206 12.67 -8.56 12.43
CA ARG A 206 13.05 -9.78 11.76
C ARG A 206 14.56 -9.84 11.61
N VAL A 207 15.11 -11.03 11.90
CA VAL A 207 16.52 -11.35 11.69
C VAL A 207 16.68 -11.91 10.28
N TYR A 208 17.75 -11.49 9.60
CA TYR A 208 18.11 -11.92 8.25
C TYR A 208 19.59 -12.34 8.22
N HIS A 209 19.88 -13.45 7.58
CA HIS A 209 21.23 -13.74 7.12
C HIS A 209 21.56 -12.95 5.85
N ALA A 210 22.84 -12.92 5.46
CA ALA A 210 23.32 -12.03 4.40
C ALA A 210 22.52 -12.20 3.08
N GLU A 211 22.29 -13.43 2.63
CA GLU A 211 21.57 -13.68 1.38
C GLU A 211 20.09 -13.31 1.47
N GLU A 212 19.44 -13.62 2.59
CA GLU A 212 18.04 -13.25 2.84
C GLU A 212 17.86 -11.72 2.85
N TYR A 213 18.83 -11.00 3.45
CA TYR A 213 18.82 -9.55 3.47
C TYR A 213 19.04 -8.96 2.06
N ILE A 214 19.94 -9.53 1.27
CA ILE A 214 20.15 -9.16 -0.13
C ILE A 214 18.92 -9.47 -0.99
N GLU A 215 18.27 -10.62 -0.77
CA GLU A 215 16.99 -10.93 -1.42
C GLU A 215 15.93 -9.88 -1.08
N LEU A 216 15.82 -9.46 0.19
CA LEU A 216 14.94 -8.39 0.59
C LEU A 216 15.26 -7.08 -0.13
N LEU A 217 16.52 -6.66 -0.21
CA LEU A 217 16.95 -5.45 -0.91
C LEU A 217 16.57 -5.49 -2.40
N ASN A 218 16.67 -6.66 -3.04
CA ASN A 218 16.23 -6.87 -4.43
C ASN A 218 14.70 -6.80 -4.63
N THR A 219 13.92 -6.56 -3.58
CA THR A 219 12.48 -6.26 -3.67
C THR A 219 12.17 -4.77 -3.55
N PHE A 220 13.16 -3.92 -3.34
CA PHE A 220 12.98 -2.46 -3.26
C PHE A 220 13.30 -1.80 -4.61
N SER A 221 12.43 -0.90 -5.07
CA SER A 221 12.59 -0.19 -6.35
C SER A 221 13.94 0.54 -6.47
N GLY A 222 14.41 1.18 -5.40
CA GLY A 222 15.71 1.85 -5.37
C GLY A 222 16.88 0.92 -5.69
N HIS A 223 16.91 -0.27 -5.06
CA HIS A 223 17.98 -1.26 -5.32
C HIS A 223 17.86 -1.89 -6.71
N LEU A 224 16.64 -2.12 -7.20
CA LEU A 224 16.41 -2.62 -8.55
C LEU A 224 16.87 -1.61 -9.63
N ALA A 225 16.75 -0.32 -9.35
CA ALA A 225 17.19 0.75 -10.25
C ALA A 225 18.70 1.01 -10.22
N MET A 226 19.42 0.55 -9.20
CA MET A 226 20.86 0.75 -9.09
C MET A 226 21.60 0.08 -10.25
N ALA A 227 22.69 0.72 -10.70
CA ALA A 227 23.63 0.11 -11.65
C ALA A 227 24.22 -1.19 -11.07
N GLU A 228 24.49 -2.16 -11.94
CA GLU A 228 24.95 -3.49 -11.51
C GLU A 228 26.24 -3.46 -10.65
N TRP A 229 27.21 -2.60 -11.01
CA TRP A 229 28.45 -2.47 -10.25
C TRP A 229 28.22 -1.95 -8.84
N LYS A 230 27.26 -1.03 -8.64
CA LYS A 230 26.88 -0.50 -7.32
C LYS A 230 26.28 -1.62 -6.46
N ARG A 231 25.35 -2.39 -7.01
CA ARG A 231 24.77 -3.55 -6.31
C ARG A 231 25.82 -4.57 -5.95
N LYS A 232 26.73 -4.92 -6.89
CA LYS A 232 27.83 -5.86 -6.60
C LYS A 232 28.72 -5.36 -5.46
N ARG A 233 29.07 -4.07 -5.45
CA ARG A 233 29.90 -3.46 -4.40
C ARG A 233 29.19 -3.52 -3.04
N LEU A 234 27.92 -3.06 -2.98
CA LEU A 234 27.11 -3.05 -1.78
C LEU A 234 26.89 -4.46 -1.22
N TYR A 235 26.46 -5.40 -2.05
CA TYR A 235 26.14 -6.76 -1.63
C TYR A 235 27.39 -7.55 -1.21
N GLY A 236 28.52 -7.30 -1.86
CA GLY A 236 29.81 -7.83 -1.42
C GLY A 236 30.19 -7.37 -0.01
N GLU A 237 29.96 -6.10 0.29
CA GLU A 237 30.25 -5.54 1.61
C GLU A 237 29.27 -6.00 2.68
N ILE A 238 27.98 -6.14 2.35
CA ILE A 238 26.97 -6.75 3.25
C ILE A 238 27.41 -8.16 3.67
N ARG A 239 27.77 -9.02 2.70
CA ARG A 239 28.28 -10.37 2.98
C ARG A 239 29.49 -10.36 3.88
N ARG A 240 30.47 -9.50 3.54
CA ARG A 240 31.71 -9.39 4.30
C ARG A 240 31.46 -8.99 5.76
N ARG A 241 30.66 -7.94 6.00
CA ARG A 241 30.38 -7.44 7.35
C ARG A 241 29.58 -8.44 8.18
N LEU A 242 28.56 -9.04 7.60
CA LEU A 242 27.76 -10.05 8.32
C LEU A 242 28.56 -11.33 8.60
N ALA A 243 29.47 -11.73 7.71
CA ALA A 243 30.35 -12.89 7.96
C ALA A 243 31.31 -12.68 9.15
N LEU A 244 31.61 -11.44 9.52
CA LEU A 244 32.47 -11.10 10.68
C LEU A 244 31.68 -11.10 12.01
N ARG A 245 30.35 -11.17 11.97
CA ARG A 245 29.50 -11.16 13.16
C ARG A 245 29.37 -12.57 13.74
N PRO A 246 29.24 -12.72 15.07
CA PRO A 246 29.13 -14.05 15.70
C PRO A 246 27.92 -14.87 15.22
N ASP A 247 26.81 -14.20 14.92
CA ASP A 247 25.54 -14.80 14.49
C ASP A 247 25.33 -14.73 12.97
N HIS A 248 26.25 -14.12 12.21
CA HIS A 248 26.19 -13.94 10.76
C HIS A 248 24.85 -13.31 10.28
N SER A 249 24.23 -12.47 11.10
CA SER A 249 22.90 -11.95 10.86
C SER A 249 22.80 -10.43 11.08
N VAL A 250 21.69 -9.86 10.62
CA VAL A 250 21.28 -8.48 10.88
C VAL A 250 19.83 -8.47 11.36
N ARG A 251 19.56 -7.73 12.43
CA ARG A 251 18.23 -7.54 13.00
C ARG A 251 17.61 -6.24 12.46
N ARG A 252 16.65 -6.38 11.56
CA ARG A 252 15.93 -5.25 10.97
C ARG A 252 14.62 -5.01 11.70
N HIS A 253 14.41 -3.78 12.12
CA HIS A 253 13.15 -3.32 12.69
C HIS A 253 12.23 -2.79 11.58
N TRP A 254 10.99 -3.17 11.65
CA TRP A 254 9.93 -2.78 10.74
C TRP A 254 8.87 -2.00 11.47
N GLY A 255 8.34 -0.98 10.82
CA GLY A 255 7.13 -0.31 11.27
C GLY A 255 6.05 -0.36 10.19
N ALA A 256 4.79 -0.35 10.60
CA ALA A 256 3.66 -0.12 9.70
C ALA A 256 2.72 0.93 10.28
N VAL A 257 2.09 1.71 9.41
CA VAL A 257 1.07 2.70 9.78
C VAL A 257 -0.23 2.31 9.09
N LEU A 258 -1.20 1.83 9.88
CA LEU A 258 -2.55 1.58 9.43
C LEU A 258 -3.37 2.86 9.56
N GLN A 259 -3.99 3.27 8.49
CA GLN A 259 -4.89 4.42 8.40
C GLN A 259 -6.25 3.92 7.98
N VAL A 260 -7.26 4.14 8.81
CA VAL A 260 -8.64 3.75 8.51
C VAL A 260 -9.47 5.02 8.37
N ALA A 261 -10.18 5.12 7.25
CA ALA A 261 -11.04 6.25 6.94
C ALA A 261 -12.45 5.78 6.54
N ARG A 262 -13.46 6.47 7.02
CA ARG A 262 -14.85 6.21 6.69
C ARG A 262 -15.25 6.99 5.43
N ARG A 263 -15.97 6.34 4.52
CA ARG A 263 -16.57 6.98 3.35
C ARG A 263 -17.54 8.08 3.81
N ARG A 264 -17.36 9.31 3.31
CA ARG A 264 -18.32 10.39 3.51
C ARG A 264 -19.51 10.20 2.58
N GLU A 265 -20.70 10.40 3.09
CA GLU A 265 -21.90 10.51 2.25
C GLU A 265 -21.84 11.85 1.51
N HIS A 266 -21.92 11.82 0.18
CA HIS A 266 -22.16 13.04 -0.55
C HIS A 266 -23.61 13.45 -0.28
N SER A 267 -23.82 14.53 0.46
CA SER A 267 -25.09 15.27 0.39
C SER A 267 -25.21 15.71 -1.06
N ILE A 268 -26.11 15.07 -1.81
CA ILE A 268 -26.56 15.63 -3.08
C ILE A 268 -27.26 16.92 -2.66
N ALA A 269 -26.54 18.05 -2.72
CA ALA A 269 -27.15 19.35 -2.60
C ALA A 269 -28.26 19.36 -3.64
N SER A 270 -29.50 19.37 -3.19
CA SER A 270 -30.68 19.50 -4.00
C SER A 270 -30.43 20.67 -4.96
N ALA A 271 -30.42 20.41 -6.26
CA ALA A 271 -30.40 21.47 -7.24
C ALA A 271 -31.49 22.46 -6.86
N PRO A 272 -31.26 23.77 -6.85
CA PRO A 272 -32.31 24.73 -6.53
C PRO A 272 -33.43 24.51 -7.50
N THR A 273 -34.60 24.09 -6.96
CA THR A 273 -35.87 24.08 -7.72
C THR A 273 -36.09 25.49 -8.21
N GLY A 274 -35.93 25.68 -9.53
CA GLY A 274 -36.23 26.96 -10.17
C GLY A 274 -37.64 27.42 -9.79
N PRO A 275 -37.87 28.74 -9.74
CA PRO A 275 -39.13 29.30 -9.33
C PRO A 275 -40.27 28.81 -10.26
N PRO A 276 -41.49 28.55 -9.73
CA PRO A 276 -42.61 28.14 -10.56
C PRO A 276 -42.91 29.22 -11.58
N GLY A 277 -42.96 28.82 -12.84
CA GLY A 277 -43.30 29.71 -13.95
C GLY A 277 -44.64 30.40 -13.71
N GLY A 278 -44.63 31.72 -13.62
CA GLY A 278 -45.85 32.53 -13.55
C GLY A 278 -46.63 32.41 -14.84
N PRO A 279 -47.99 32.62 -14.77
CA PRO A 279 -48.86 32.46 -15.92
C PRO A 279 -48.62 33.53 -16.99
N LEU A 280 -48.48 33.08 -18.23
CA LEU A 280 -48.48 33.96 -19.40
C LEU A 280 -49.84 34.61 -19.55
N SER A 281 -49.97 35.87 -19.20
CA SER A 281 -51.13 36.68 -19.54
C SER A 281 -51.07 37.05 -21.02
N GLY A 282 -51.99 36.45 -21.79
CA GLY A 282 -52.27 36.85 -23.15
C GLY A 282 -52.97 38.20 -23.16
N THR A 283 -52.44 39.15 -23.92
CA THR A 283 -53.19 40.34 -24.40
C THR A 283 -53.27 40.27 -25.91
N ALA A 284 -54.49 40.01 -26.36
CA ALA A 284 -54.93 40.29 -27.72
C ALA A 284 -55.08 41.81 -27.89
N GLY A 285 -54.57 42.36 -28.98
CA GLY A 285 -54.81 43.74 -29.43
C GLY A 285 -55.02 43.74 -30.94
N PRO A 286 -56.02 44.47 -31.42
CA PRO A 286 -56.44 44.46 -32.82
C PRO A 286 -55.69 45.55 -33.60
N GLY A 287 -55.57 45.36 -34.91
CA GLY A 287 -55.08 46.32 -35.87
C GLY A 287 -54.60 45.70 -37.18
#